data_783797344599dcd50fce688766f89083
#
_entry.id   783797344599dcd50fce688766f89083
#
_cell.length_a   1.000
_cell.length_b   1.000
_cell.length_c   1.000
_cell.angle_alpha   90.00
_cell.angle_beta   90.00
_cell.angle_gamma   90.00
#
_symmetry.space_group_name_H-M   'P 1'
#
loop_
_entity.id
_entity.type
_entity.pdbx_description
1 polymer ?
#
loop_
_entity_poly.entity_id
_entity_poly.type
_entity_poly.pdbx_seq_one_letter_code
_entity_poly.pdbx_strand_id
1 'polypeptide(L)'
;MKRAKTYEIIDSFFKLESRLKNIENLVLVNEFENTYSKVLSCPDKCRSSYSKIELANLFYILMDEGILYFDSNDPKNNRANFQKFISENFTYNDNDGGQKVISTISRQFSECKGYTYKIKQIKFLDDFIAVMQERRRRLEKW
;
A
#
# COMPACT_ATOMS: atom_id res chain seq x y z
N MET A 1 -17.16 -45.68 -36.26
CA MET A 1 -16.96 -44.27 -35.88
C MET A 1 -17.95 -43.38 -36.61
N LYS A 2 -18.91 -42.73 -35.90
CA LYS A 2 -19.81 -41.75 -36.53
C LYS A 2 -19.02 -40.46 -36.78
N ARG A 3 -18.90 -40.03 -38.04
CA ARG A 3 -18.31 -38.71 -38.36
C ARG A 3 -19.29 -37.62 -37.87
N ALA A 4 -18.85 -36.80 -36.98
CA ALA A 4 -19.59 -35.58 -36.59
C ALA A 4 -19.81 -34.73 -37.86
N LYS A 5 -21.04 -34.25 -38.06
CA LYS A 5 -21.35 -33.41 -39.22
C LYS A 5 -20.72 -32.04 -39.00
N THR A 6 -20.17 -31.42 -40.04
CA THR A 6 -19.41 -30.17 -40.00
C THR A 6 -20.15 -29.05 -39.26
N TYR A 7 -21.47 -28.99 -39.37
CA TYR A 7 -22.31 -28.00 -38.68
C TYR A 7 -22.33 -28.20 -37.14
N GLU A 8 -22.26 -29.45 -36.66
CA GLU A 8 -22.19 -29.72 -35.19
C GLU A 8 -20.87 -29.24 -34.58
N ILE A 9 -19.79 -29.33 -35.36
CA ILE A 9 -18.48 -28.79 -34.94
C ILE A 9 -18.50 -27.27 -34.89
N ILE A 10 -19.10 -26.62 -35.90
CA ILE A 10 -19.22 -25.16 -36.00
C ILE A 10 -20.10 -24.63 -34.85
N ASP A 11 -21.25 -25.26 -34.58
CA ASP A 11 -22.14 -24.87 -33.48
C ASP A 11 -21.46 -25.02 -32.11
N SER A 12 -20.67 -26.09 -31.94
CA SER A 12 -19.87 -26.29 -30.73
C SER A 12 -18.79 -25.19 -30.55
N PHE A 13 -18.19 -24.75 -31.66
CA PHE A 13 -17.21 -23.66 -31.64
C PHE A 13 -17.84 -22.33 -31.21
N PHE A 14 -18.99 -21.95 -31.76
CA PHE A 14 -19.72 -20.73 -31.34
C PHE A 14 -20.17 -20.78 -29.89
N LYS A 15 -20.58 -21.93 -29.38
CA LYS A 15 -20.92 -22.11 -27.95
C LYS A 15 -19.70 -21.95 -27.06
N LEU A 16 -18.55 -22.45 -27.45
CA LEU A 16 -17.30 -22.28 -26.72
C LEU A 16 -16.85 -20.81 -26.71
N GLU A 17 -16.90 -20.15 -27.87
CA GLU A 17 -16.53 -18.72 -27.96
C GLU A 17 -17.43 -17.83 -27.10
N SER A 18 -18.75 -18.09 -27.11
CA SER A 18 -19.70 -17.38 -26.25
C SER A 18 -19.43 -17.61 -24.76
N ARG A 19 -19.07 -18.82 -24.35
CA ARG A 19 -18.71 -19.15 -22.98
C ARG A 19 -17.39 -18.48 -22.55
N LEU A 20 -16.40 -18.41 -23.44
CA LEU A 20 -15.14 -17.75 -23.22
C LEU A 20 -15.33 -16.25 -22.98
N LYS A 21 -16.11 -15.56 -23.83
CA LYS A 21 -16.47 -14.15 -23.62
C LYS A 21 -17.18 -13.90 -22.31
N ASN A 22 -18.07 -14.79 -21.89
CA ASN A 22 -18.74 -14.67 -20.59
C ASN A 22 -17.77 -14.83 -19.42
N ILE A 23 -16.81 -15.73 -19.52
CA ILE A 23 -15.77 -15.92 -18.49
C ILE A 23 -14.83 -14.70 -18.43
N GLU A 24 -14.39 -14.18 -19.57
CA GLU A 24 -13.58 -12.95 -19.65
C GLU A 24 -14.29 -11.76 -19.01
N ASN A 25 -15.58 -11.57 -19.30
CA ASN A 25 -16.39 -10.51 -18.68
C ASN A 25 -16.54 -10.69 -17.15
N LEU A 26 -16.74 -11.93 -16.68
CA LEU A 26 -16.84 -12.23 -15.26
C LEU A 26 -15.50 -12.00 -14.51
N VAL A 27 -14.38 -12.33 -15.16
CA VAL A 27 -13.04 -12.08 -14.60
C VAL A 27 -12.77 -10.59 -14.51
N LEU A 28 -13.06 -9.83 -15.59
CA LEU A 28 -12.90 -8.37 -15.59
C LEU A 28 -13.78 -7.69 -14.53
N VAL A 29 -15.04 -8.09 -14.40
CA VAL A 29 -15.95 -7.53 -13.37
C VAL A 29 -15.45 -7.88 -11.98
N ASN A 30 -15.01 -9.11 -11.73
CA ASN A 30 -14.45 -9.50 -10.43
C ASN A 30 -13.13 -8.80 -10.10
N GLU A 31 -12.27 -8.54 -11.08
CA GLU A 31 -11.05 -7.75 -10.88
C GLU A 31 -11.37 -6.27 -10.59
N PHE A 32 -12.37 -5.70 -11.29
CA PHE A 32 -12.87 -4.36 -11.02
C PHE A 32 -13.52 -4.26 -9.63
N GLU A 33 -14.41 -5.17 -9.26
CA GLU A 33 -15.06 -5.17 -7.94
C GLU A 33 -14.06 -5.43 -6.81
N ASN A 34 -13.08 -6.33 -6.98
CA ASN A 34 -12.01 -6.53 -6.01
C ASN A 34 -11.08 -5.33 -5.88
N THR A 35 -10.84 -4.59 -6.94
CA THR A 35 -10.04 -3.37 -6.90
C THR A 35 -10.82 -2.22 -6.26
N TYR A 36 -12.09 -2.05 -6.61
CA TYR A 36 -12.98 -1.02 -6.03
C TYR A 36 -13.35 -1.30 -4.59
N SER A 37 -13.67 -2.53 -4.22
CA SER A 37 -13.96 -2.88 -2.83
C SER A 37 -12.72 -2.83 -1.93
N LYS A 38 -11.52 -3.11 -2.46
CA LYS A 38 -10.27 -2.91 -1.76
C LYS A 38 -9.92 -1.44 -1.51
N VAL A 39 -10.39 -0.54 -2.39
CA VAL A 39 -10.21 0.93 -2.24
C VAL A 39 -11.25 1.53 -1.32
N LEU A 40 -12.47 0.96 -1.25
CA LEU A 40 -13.59 1.52 -0.50
C LEU A 40 -13.80 0.92 0.91
N SER A 41 -13.16 -0.20 1.25
CA SER A 41 -13.34 -0.86 2.55
C SER A 41 -12.03 -1.18 3.24
N CYS A 42 -11.36 -0.15 3.74
CA CYS A 42 -10.45 -0.29 4.89
C CYS A 42 -11.01 0.57 6.03
N PRO A 43 -12.19 0.24 6.61
CA PRO A 43 -12.76 1.03 7.70
C PRO A 43 -11.86 1.01 8.95
N ASP A 44 -10.98 0.01 9.08
CA ASP A 44 -10.18 -0.23 10.28
C ASP A 44 -8.73 0.26 10.16
N LYS A 45 -8.28 0.77 9.00
CA LYS A 45 -6.92 1.28 8.84
C LYS A 45 -6.82 2.76 9.13
N CYS A 46 -5.76 3.14 9.84
CA CYS A 46 -5.43 4.54 10.08
C CYS A 46 -5.09 5.24 8.75
N ARG A 47 -5.81 6.33 8.46
CA ARG A 47 -5.55 7.14 7.26
C ARG A 47 -4.45 8.14 7.54
N SER A 48 -3.43 8.17 6.70
CA SER A 48 -2.34 9.12 6.79
C SER A 48 -2.49 10.23 5.74
N SER A 49 -2.18 11.47 6.12
CA SER A 49 -2.01 12.58 5.19
C SER A 49 -0.65 12.51 4.46
N TYR A 50 0.27 11.70 4.96
CA TYR A 50 1.58 11.51 4.37
C TYR A 50 1.54 10.64 3.12
N SER A 51 2.44 10.91 2.19
CA SER A 51 2.76 10.00 1.10
C SER A 51 3.40 8.71 1.63
N LYS A 52 3.48 7.69 0.80
CA LYS A 52 4.10 6.40 1.18
C LYS A 52 5.55 6.55 1.65
N ILE A 53 6.32 7.47 1.03
CA ILE A 53 7.72 7.74 1.39
C ILE A 53 7.81 8.46 2.73
N GLU A 54 6.99 9.47 2.97
CA GLU A 54 6.97 10.21 4.23
C GLU A 54 6.54 9.33 5.40
N LEU A 55 5.53 8.46 5.19
CA LEU A 55 5.11 7.50 6.18
C LEU A 55 6.22 6.49 6.50
N ALA A 56 6.97 6.04 5.48
CA ALA A 56 8.14 5.19 5.68
C ALA A 56 9.25 5.91 6.45
N ASN A 57 9.54 7.17 6.13
CA ASN A 57 10.52 7.97 6.85
C ASN A 57 10.15 8.13 8.33
N LEU A 58 8.88 8.43 8.63
CA LEU A 58 8.41 8.58 10.01
C LEU A 58 8.69 7.31 10.82
N PHE A 59 8.22 6.17 10.37
CA PHE A 59 8.38 4.92 11.10
C PHE A 59 9.83 4.40 11.09
N TYR A 60 10.57 4.65 10.01
CA TYR A 60 11.99 4.31 9.97
C TYR A 60 12.78 5.09 11.02
N ILE A 61 12.56 6.39 11.15
CA ILE A 61 13.23 7.24 12.14
C ILE A 61 12.87 6.79 13.55
N LEU A 62 11.58 6.56 13.85
CA LEU A 62 11.14 6.08 15.16
C LEU A 62 11.77 4.74 15.55
N MET A 63 11.97 3.86 14.56
CA MET A 63 12.64 2.57 14.73
C MET A 63 14.17 2.75 14.91
N ASP A 64 14.81 3.53 14.06
CA ASP A 64 16.27 3.69 13.99
C ASP A 64 16.83 4.41 15.22
N GLU A 65 16.08 5.40 15.72
CA GLU A 65 16.37 6.14 16.96
C GLU A 65 15.93 5.37 18.23
N GLY A 66 15.39 4.17 18.08
CA GLY A 66 14.96 3.34 19.23
C GLY A 66 13.80 3.91 20.03
N ILE A 67 13.03 4.88 19.46
CA ILE A 67 11.85 5.47 20.12
C ILE A 67 10.72 4.42 20.19
N LEU A 68 10.56 3.64 19.13
CA LEU A 68 9.63 2.50 19.07
C LEU A 68 10.39 1.27 18.61
N TYR A 69 10.04 0.11 19.17
CA TYR A 69 10.61 -1.17 18.76
C TYR A 69 9.63 -2.32 19.02
N PHE A 70 9.67 -3.33 18.16
CA PHE A 70 9.01 -4.63 18.36
C PHE A 70 9.96 -5.65 18.97
N ASP A 71 11.23 -5.56 18.58
CA ASP A 71 12.30 -6.44 19.05
C ASP A 71 13.59 -5.63 19.19
N SER A 72 14.06 -5.50 20.43
CA SER A 72 15.30 -4.75 20.72
C SER A 72 16.57 -5.55 20.45
N ASN A 73 16.46 -6.87 20.35
CA ASN A 73 17.62 -7.78 20.26
C ASN A 73 17.90 -8.21 18.82
N ASP A 74 16.88 -8.24 17.96
CA ASP A 74 17.01 -8.60 16.55
C ASP A 74 16.58 -7.44 15.63
N PRO A 75 17.54 -6.65 15.09
CA PRO A 75 17.25 -5.54 14.19
C PRO A 75 16.54 -5.94 12.90
N LYS A 76 16.78 -7.18 12.40
CA LYS A 76 16.10 -7.66 11.19
C LYS A 76 14.65 -7.97 11.46
N ASN A 77 14.38 -8.65 12.56
CA ASN A 77 13.02 -8.96 13.01
C ASN A 77 12.25 -7.70 13.35
N ASN A 78 12.87 -6.76 14.07
CA ASN A 78 12.31 -5.46 14.38
C ASN A 78 11.85 -4.73 13.10
N ARG A 79 12.73 -4.63 12.10
CA ARG A 79 12.42 -4.00 10.82
C ARG A 79 11.30 -4.71 10.06
N ALA A 80 11.29 -6.04 10.02
CA ALA A 80 10.23 -6.81 9.35
C ALA A 80 8.87 -6.58 10.02
N ASN A 81 8.82 -6.54 11.34
CA ASN A 81 7.62 -6.28 12.12
C ASN A 81 7.09 -4.86 11.88
N PHE A 82 7.95 -3.84 11.79
CA PHE A 82 7.53 -2.48 11.42
C PHE A 82 6.91 -2.44 10.03
N GLN A 83 7.53 -3.08 9.04
CA GLN A 83 7.01 -3.12 7.67
C GLN A 83 5.63 -3.78 7.61
N LYS A 84 5.46 -4.88 8.34
CA LYS A 84 4.18 -5.58 8.47
C LYS A 84 3.15 -4.70 9.15
N PHE A 85 3.48 -4.13 10.31
CA PHE A 85 2.61 -3.24 11.08
C PHE A 85 2.09 -2.08 10.25
N ILE A 86 2.95 -1.41 9.48
CA ILE A 86 2.56 -0.26 8.65
C ILE A 86 1.61 -0.73 7.52
N SER A 87 1.92 -1.82 6.84
CA SER A 87 1.09 -2.31 5.74
C SER A 87 -0.28 -2.81 6.20
N GLU A 88 -0.37 -3.36 7.40
CA GLU A 88 -1.62 -3.86 7.96
C GLU A 88 -2.50 -2.75 8.55
N ASN A 89 -1.90 -1.70 9.13
CA ASN A 89 -2.62 -0.73 9.94
C ASN A 89 -2.78 0.66 9.30
N PHE A 90 -2.07 0.96 8.20
CA PHE A 90 -2.10 2.29 7.59
C PHE A 90 -2.46 2.28 6.11
N THR A 91 -3.04 3.41 5.68
CA THR A 91 -3.13 3.82 4.29
C THR A 91 -2.31 5.09 4.10
N TYR A 92 -1.91 5.40 2.88
CA TYR A 92 -1.14 6.61 2.55
C TYR A 92 -1.91 7.48 1.57
N ASN A 93 -1.59 8.77 1.57
CA ASN A 93 -2.12 9.71 0.61
C ASN A 93 -1.32 9.64 -0.69
N ASP A 94 -2.01 9.37 -1.82
CA ASP A 94 -1.39 9.38 -3.13
C ASP A 94 -1.39 10.80 -3.72
N ASN A 95 -0.60 11.01 -4.78
CA ASN A 95 -0.48 12.30 -5.46
C ASN A 95 -1.83 12.84 -5.98
N ASP A 96 -2.78 11.96 -6.22
CA ASP A 96 -4.15 12.30 -6.67
C ASP A 96 -5.09 12.65 -5.50
N GLY A 97 -4.58 12.71 -4.27
CA GLY A 97 -5.36 13.02 -3.06
C GLY A 97 -6.20 11.85 -2.52
N GLY A 98 -6.06 10.65 -3.10
CA GLY A 98 -6.75 9.43 -2.67
C GLY A 98 -5.99 8.62 -1.63
N GLN A 99 -6.72 7.94 -0.73
CA GLN A 99 -6.13 6.99 0.22
C GLN A 99 -5.86 5.65 -0.46
N LYS A 100 -4.61 5.18 -0.41
CA LYS A 100 -4.20 3.89 -0.99
C LYS A 100 -3.66 2.93 0.07
N VAL A 101 -3.95 1.66 -0.12
CA VAL A 101 -3.43 0.56 0.72
C VAL A 101 -1.95 0.35 0.44
N ILE A 102 -1.19 0.10 1.49
CA ILE A 102 0.24 -0.21 1.40
C ILE A 102 0.39 -1.71 1.14
N SER A 103 0.71 -2.09 -0.08
CA SER A 103 1.00 -3.49 -0.43
C SER A 103 2.36 -3.95 0.10
N THR A 104 3.36 -3.07 0.02
CA THR A 104 4.71 -3.28 0.58
C THR A 104 5.37 -1.94 0.86
N ILE A 105 6.19 -1.87 1.89
CA ILE A 105 6.97 -0.69 2.27
C ILE A 105 8.47 -0.99 2.34
N SER A 106 8.87 -2.22 2.02
CA SER A 106 10.24 -2.70 2.16
C SER A 106 11.24 -1.90 1.32
N ARG A 107 10.84 -1.49 0.11
CA ARG A 107 11.66 -0.64 -0.75
C ARG A 107 11.93 0.72 -0.11
N GLN A 108 10.88 1.39 0.38
CA GLN A 108 11.00 2.69 1.02
C GLN A 108 11.88 2.62 2.28
N PHE A 109 11.74 1.56 3.09
CA PHE A 109 12.62 1.33 4.24
C PHE A 109 14.08 1.07 3.84
N SER A 110 14.33 0.46 2.68
CA SER A 110 15.69 0.28 2.15
C SER A 110 16.27 1.59 1.66
N GLU A 111 15.45 2.43 1.06
CA GLU A 111 15.80 3.76 0.61
C GLU A 111 16.14 4.68 1.80
N CYS A 112 15.41 4.58 2.92
CA CYS A 112 15.69 5.35 4.14
C CYS A 112 17.08 5.04 4.74
N LYS A 113 17.60 3.83 4.57
CA LYS A 113 18.92 3.44 5.06
C LYS A 113 20.09 4.06 4.25
N GLY A 114 19.85 4.51 3.02
CA GLY A 114 20.89 4.92 2.08
C GLY A 114 21.13 6.42 2.07
N TYR A 115 22.38 6.81 1.80
CA TYR A 115 22.79 8.22 1.61
C TYR A 115 22.04 8.94 0.48
N THR A 116 21.52 8.20 -0.48
CA THR A 116 20.82 8.74 -1.66
C THR A 116 19.54 9.51 -1.29
N TYR A 117 18.93 9.19 -0.16
CA TYR A 117 17.70 9.83 0.30
C TYR A 117 17.88 10.80 1.45
N LYS A 118 19.12 11.08 1.85
CA LYS A 118 19.44 12.00 2.94
C LYS A 118 18.71 13.34 2.83
N ILE A 119 18.71 13.94 1.65
CA ILE A 119 18.04 15.25 1.42
C ILE A 119 16.53 15.14 1.64
N LYS A 120 15.91 14.05 1.21
CA LYS A 120 14.47 13.81 1.40
C LYS A 120 14.13 13.57 2.87
N GLN A 121 14.99 12.88 3.60
CA GLN A 121 14.81 12.68 5.04
C GLN A 121 14.99 13.98 5.82
N ILE A 122 15.99 14.80 5.49
CA ILE A 122 16.18 16.12 6.11
C ILE A 122 14.95 16.99 5.88
N LYS A 123 14.47 17.07 4.63
CA LYS A 123 13.25 17.83 4.33
C LYS A 123 12.04 17.33 5.13
N PHE A 124 11.84 16.02 5.19
CA PHE A 124 10.77 15.43 5.99
C PHE A 124 10.89 15.80 7.48
N LEU A 125 12.11 15.73 8.03
CA LEU A 125 12.37 16.11 9.43
C LEU A 125 12.09 17.59 9.68
N ASP A 126 12.50 18.48 8.78
CA ASP A 126 12.24 19.91 8.89
C ASP A 126 10.73 20.20 8.91
N ASP A 127 9.97 19.58 7.99
CA ASP A 127 8.51 19.70 7.91
C ASP A 127 7.85 19.15 9.20
N PHE A 128 8.30 17.99 9.69
CA PHE A 128 7.79 17.37 10.90
C PHE A 128 8.09 18.20 12.16
N ILE A 129 9.31 18.73 12.28
CA ILE A 129 9.71 19.62 13.36
C ILE A 129 8.83 20.88 13.37
N ALA A 130 8.56 21.48 12.20
CA ALA A 130 7.69 22.65 12.10
C ALA A 130 6.27 22.36 12.63
N VAL A 131 5.71 21.18 12.30
CA VAL A 131 4.40 20.74 12.82
C VAL A 131 4.43 20.58 14.35
N MET A 132 5.50 19.99 14.90
CA MET A 132 5.65 19.80 16.35
C MET A 132 5.85 21.13 17.09
N GLN A 133 6.62 22.07 16.53
CA GLN A 133 6.79 23.41 17.08
C GLN A 133 5.48 24.20 17.11
N GLU A 134 4.66 24.08 16.06
CA GLU A 134 3.33 24.70 16.04
C GLU A 134 2.40 24.06 17.09
N ARG A 135 2.46 22.74 17.27
CA ARG A 135 1.72 22.06 18.34
C ARG A 135 2.15 22.60 19.72
N ARG A 136 3.46 22.73 19.96
CA ARG A 136 4.01 23.29 21.20
C ARG A 136 3.50 24.71 21.45
N ARG A 137 3.57 25.60 20.45
CA ARG A 137 3.06 26.98 20.54
C ARG A 137 1.58 27.06 20.91
N ARG A 138 0.78 26.14 20.39
CA ARG A 138 -0.65 26.06 20.75
C ARG A 138 -0.84 25.66 22.21
N LEU A 139 -0.03 24.76 22.74
CA LEU A 139 -0.10 24.34 24.14
C LEU A 139 0.36 25.44 25.12
N GLU A 140 1.33 26.26 24.72
CA GLU A 140 1.81 27.37 25.53
C GLU A 140 0.79 28.54 25.69
N LYS A 141 -0.24 28.55 24.84
CA LYS A 141 -1.32 29.55 24.86
C LYS A 141 -2.56 29.12 25.67
N TRP A 142 -2.55 27.90 26.20
CA TRP A 142 -3.60 27.36 27.08
C TRP A 142 -3.21 27.59 28.53
#